data_dd9c39ff7b173d54dfcb50c9b986a82d
#
_entry.id   dd9c39ff7b173d54dfcb50c9b986a82d
#
_cell.length_a   1.000
_cell.length_b   1.000
_cell.length_c   1.000
_cell.angle_alpha   90.00
_cell.angle_beta   90.00
_cell.angle_gamma   90.00
#
_symmetry.space_group_name_H-M   'P 1'
#
loop_
_entity.id
_entity.type
_entity.pdbx_description
1 polymer ?
#
loop_
_entity_poly.entity_id
_entity_poly.type
_entity_poly.pdbx_seq_one_letter_code
_entity_poly.pdbx_strand_id
1 'polypeptide(L)'
;MQTIAETPEYIRKAEKLLSEEERRDLLSYLASHPRSGDLIEGTGGVRKLRWARGGRGKSGGVRVIYYFHAETMPLYLLTLFA
;
A
#
# COMPACT_ATOMS: atom_id res chain seq x y z
N MET A 1 -7.98 11.33 -8.61
CA MET A 1 -7.74 10.00 -8.05
C MET A 1 -6.53 9.37 -8.72
N GLN A 2 -5.63 8.82 -7.94
CA GLN A 2 -4.37 8.29 -8.47
C GLN A 2 -4.55 6.88 -9.03
N THR A 3 -3.91 6.60 -10.16
CA THR A 3 -3.89 5.25 -10.73
C THR A 3 -2.99 4.37 -9.88
N ILE A 4 -3.43 3.15 -9.59
CA ILE A 4 -2.69 2.19 -8.78
C ILE A 4 -2.25 1.02 -9.67
N ALA A 5 -0.97 0.68 -9.59
CA ALA A 5 -0.42 -0.49 -10.27
C ALA A 5 0.03 -1.49 -9.21
N GLU A 6 -0.44 -2.72 -9.32
CA GLU A 6 -0.10 -3.78 -8.37
C GLU A 6 0.97 -4.68 -8.98
N THR A 7 2.12 -4.78 -8.30
CA THR A 7 3.19 -5.66 -8.78
C THR A 7 2.86 -7.12 -8.44
N PRO A 8 3.46 -8.08 -9.16
CA PRO A 8 3.22 -9.50 -8.87
C PRO A 8 3.55 -9.89 -7.43
N GLU A 9 4.62 -9.37 -6.87
CA GLU A 9 4.97 -9.67 -5.48
C GLU A 9 3.91 -9.17 -4.53
N TYR A 10 3.42 -7.95 -4.75
CA TYR A 10 2.36 -7.40 -3.91
C TYR A 10 1.11 -8.28 -3.98
N ILE A 11 0.70 -8.64 -5.19
CA ILE A 11 -0.51 -9.43 -5.38
C ILE A 11 -0.39 -10.76 -4.62
N ARG A 12 0.74 -11.44 -4.79
CA ARG A 12 0.95 -12.75 -4.15
C ARG A 12 0.85 -12.66 -2.63
N LYS A 13 1.46 -11.64 -2.04
CA LYS A 13 1.45 -11.47 -0.59
C LYS A 13 0.11 -10.97 -0.08
N ALA A 14 -0.54 -10.09 -0.83
CA ALA A 14 -1.82 -9.55 -0.43
C ALA A 14 -2.90 -10.63 -0.38
N GLU A 15 -2.84 -11.59 -1.30
CA GLU A 15 -3.77 -12.71 -1.28
C GLU A 15 -3.69 -13.52 0.00
N LYS A 16 -2.52 -13.57 0.63
CA LYS A 16 -2.32 -14.31 1.87
C LYS A 16 -2.65 -13.48 3.11
N LEU A 17 -2.45 -12.19 3.05
CA LEU A 17 -2.51 -11.33 4.22
C LEU A 17 -3.80 -10.54 4.35
N LEU A 18 -4.50 -10.27 3.25
CA LEU A 18 -5.69 -9.43 3.24
C LEU A 18 -6.85 -10.14 2.57
N SER A 19 -8.07 -9.85 3.04
CA SER A 19 -9.27 -10.26 2.33
C SER A 19 -9.44 -9.38 1.09
N GLU A 20 -10.33 -9.78 0.18
CA GLU A 20 -10.62 -8.97 -0.99
C GLU A 20 -11.15 -7.60 -0.61
N GLU A 21 -11.99 -7.53 0.40
CA GLU A 21 -12.53 -6.27 0.86
C GLU A 21 -11.43 -5.37 1.41
N GLU A 22 -10.52 -5.94 2.22
CA GLU A 22 -9.39 -5.18 2.76
C GLU A 22 -8.49 -4.67 1.66
N ARG A 23 -8.28 -5.46 0.61
CA ARG A 23 -7.48 -5.04 -0.53
C ARG A 23 -8.13 -3.88 -1.27
N ARG A 24 -9.44 -3.97 -1.51
CA ARG A 24 -10.17 -2.89 -2.18
C ARG A 24 -10.12 -1.61 -1.37
N ASP A 25 -10.30 -1.72 -0.06
CA ASP A 25 -10.25 -0.55 0.81
C ASP A 25 -8.88 0.11 0.77
N LEU A 26 -7.83 -0.69 0.77
CA LEU A 26 -6.47 -0.17 0.68
C LEU A 26 -6.23 0.56 -0.64
N LEU A 27 -6.64 -0.03 -1.76
CA LEU A 27 -6.48 0.61 -3.06
C LEU A 27 -7.24 1.91 -3.13
N SER A 28 -8.47 1.91 -2.64
CA SER A 28 -9.31 3.10 -2.65
C SER A 28 -8.69 4.21 -1.80
N TYR A 29 -8.18 3.85 -0.63
CA TYR A 29 -7.54 4.81 0.26
C TYR A 29 -6.31 5.43 -0.39
N LEU A 30 -5.43 4.61 -0.95
CA LEU A 30 -4.20 5.10 -1.57
C LEU A 30 -4.46 5.91 -2.83
N ALA A 31 -5.50 5.57 -3.58
CA ALA A 31 -5.87 6.36 -4.76
C ALA A 31 -6.25 7.79 -4.38
N SER A 32 -6.85 7.96 -3.20
CA SER A 32 -7.25 9.28 -2.71
C SER A 32 -6.18 9.96 -1.86
N HIS A 33 -5.28 9.17 -1.27
CA HIS A 33 -4.27 9.68 -0.33
C HIS A 33 -2.90 9.09 -0.64
N PRO A 34 -2.34 9.37 -1.82
CA PRO A 34 -1.09 8.70 -2.24
C PRO A 34 0.13 9.08 -1.39
N ARG A 35 0.08 10.19 -0.66
CA ARG A 35 1.19 10.61 0.18
C ARG A 35 1.02 10.29 1.65
N SER A 36 0.04 9.43 1.99
CA SER A 36 -0.26 9.13 3.39
C SER A 36 0.82 8.30 4.08
N GLY A 37 1.55 7.46 3.34
CA GLY A 37 2.65 6.69 3.93
C GLY A 37 3.88 7.55 4.18
N ASP A 38 4.71 7.11 5.13
CA ASP A 38 5.93 7.83 5.45
C ASP A 38 6.99 7.59 4.38
N LEU A 39 7.56 8.69 3.89
CA LEU A 39 8.61 8.61 2.88
C LEU A 39 9.88 8.03 3.48
N ILE A 40 10.46 7.04 2.80
CA ILE A 40 11.73 6.47 3.20
C ILE A 40 12.82 7.30 2.51
N GLU A 41 13.67 7.95 3.32
CA GLU A 41 14.68 8.85 2.79
C GLU A 41 15.63 8.16 1.82
N GLY A 42 16.02 8.90 0.79
CA GLY A 42 16.99 8.41 -0.17
C GLY A 42 16.44 7.48 -1.22
N THR A 43 15.13 7.26 -1.26
CA THR A 43 14.53 6.31 -2.19
C THR A 43 13.88 6.96 -3.40
N GLY A 44 13.67 8.27 -3.36
CA GLY A 44 13.03 8.98 -4.47
C GLY A 44 11.52 8.78 -4.54
N GLY A 45 10.91 8.18 -3.54
CA GLY A 45 9.45 8.05 -3.53
C GLY A 45 8.88 6.79 -2.93
N VAL A 46 9.72 5.94 -2.35
CA VAL A 46 9.22 4.74 -1.64
C VAL A 46 8.62 5.16 -0.31
N ARG A 47 7.41 4.68 -0.03
CA ARG A 47 6.68 5.02 1.19
C ARG A 47 6.24 3.77 1.92
N LYS A 48 6.09 3.89 3.22
CA LYS A 48 5.65 2.81 4.09
C LYS A 48 4.38 3.25 4.82
N LEU A 49 3.33 2.46 4.69
CA LEU A 49 2.04 2.75 5.31
C LEU A 49 1.63 1.62 6.22
N ARG A 50 1.22 1.95 7.44
CA ARG A 50 0.59 0.98 8.33
C ARG A 50 -0.88 0.85 7.97
N TRP A 51 -1.34 -0.39 7.84
CA TRP A 51 -2.72 -0.66 7.46
C TRP A 51 -3.32 -1.71 8.37
N ALA A 52 -4.41 -1.37 9.04
CA ALA A 52 -5.10 -2.31 9.92
C ALA A 52 -5.82 -3.37 9.10
N ARG A 53 -5.93 -4.57 9.64
CA ARG A 53 -6.65 -5.66 8.98
C ARG A 53 -7.40 -6.49 10.01
N GLY A 54 -8.51 -7.10 9.55
CA GLY A 54 -9.23 -8.10 10.32
C GLY A 54 -9.76 -7.64 11.67
N GLY A 55 -10.06 -6.34 11.81
CA GLY A 55 -10.53 -5.82 13.09
C GLY A 55 -9.46 -5.75 14.17
N ARG A 56 -8.26 -6.16 13.87
CA ARG A 56 -7.14 -6.10 14.81
C ARG A 56 -6.61 -4.69 14.87
N GLY A 57 -6.05 -4.29 15.97
CA GLY A 57 -5.45 -2.99 16.09
C GLY A 57 -4.14 -2.89 15.29
N LYS A 58 -3.37 -1.84 15.57
CA LYS A 58 -2.11 -1.60 14.84
C LYS A 58 -1.15 -2.77 14.91
N SER A 59 -1.12 -3.48 16.03
CA SER A 59 -0.21 -4.60 16.18
C SER A 59 -0.57 -5.79 15.28
N GLY A 60 -1.82 -5.89 14.87
CA GLY A 60 -2.28 -6.96 13.99
C GLY A 60 -2.37 -6.57 12.54
N GLY A 61 -1.91 -5.37 12.17
CA GLY A 61 -1.99 -4.88 10.82
C GLY A 61 -0.85 -5.32 9.94
N VAL A 62 -0.80 -4.73 8.77
CA VAL A 62 0.30 -4.97 7.82
C VAL A 62 1.01 -3.67 7.53
N ARG A 63 2.22 -3.77 7.04
CA ARG A 63 2.96 -2.65 6.51
C ARG A 63 2.98 -2.77 5.00
N VAL A 64 2.56 -1.70 4.33
CA VAL A 64 2.47 -1.65 2.86
C VAL A 64 3.60 -0.80 2.35
N ILE A 65 4.37 -1.33 1.42
CA ILE A 65 5.47 -0.61 0.79
C ILE A 65 5.04 -0.27 -0.62
N TYR A 66 5.07 1.01 -0.95
CA TYR A 66 4.66 1.45 -2.26
C TYR A 66 5.56 2.59 -2.76
N TYR A 67 5.52 2.82 -4.06
CA TYR A 67 6.28 3.90 -4.68
C TYR A 67 5.32 4.92 -5.27
N PHE A 68 5.48 6.16 -4.89
CA PHE A 68 4.74 7.26 -5.47
C PHE A 68 5.67 8.46 -5.62
N HIS A 69 5.95 8.82 -6.86
CA HIS A 69 6.86 9.93 -7.14
C HIS A 69 6.10 11.19 -7.56
N ALA A 70 5.16 11.06 -8.47
CA ALA A 70 4.44 12.21 -9.01
C ALA A 70 3.07 11.78 -9.51
N GLU A 71 2.15 12.72 -9.56
CA GLU A 71 0.77 12.44 -9.97
C GLU A 71 0.66 12.05 -11.44
N THR A 72 1.70 12.31 -12.22
CA THR A 72 1.74 11.93 -13.63
C THR A 72 2.11 10.47 -13.83
N MET A 73 2.46 9.76 -12.76
CA MET A 73 2.84 8.35 -12.81
C MET A 73 1.91 7.54 -11.93
N PRO A 74 1.71 6.25 -12.24
CA PRO A 74 0.96 5.40 -11.32
C PRO A 74 1.67 5.26 -9.97
N LEU A 75 0.90 5.00 -8.94
CA LEU A 75 1.42 4.56 -7.67
C LEU A 75 1.65 3.05 -7.78
N TYR A 76 2.84 2.57 -7.44
CA TYR A 76 3.18 1.17 -7.55
C TYR A 76 3.18 0.50 -6.18
N LEU A 77 2.30 -0.47 -5.99
CA LEU A 77 2.31 -1.29 -4.79
C LEU A 77 3.40 -2.34 -4.95
N LEU A 78 4.43 -2.27 -4.11
CA LEU A 78 5.62 -3.09 -4.25
C LEU A 78 5.54 -4.38 -3.47
N THR A 79 5.16 -4.29 -2.19
CA THR A 79 5.04 -5.45 -1.31
C THR A 79 4.30 -5.06 -0.04
N LEU A 80 4.00 -6.05 0.78
CA LEU A 80 3.49 -5.80 2.13
C LEU A 80 3.89 -6.98 3.01
N PHE A 81 3.86 -6.74 4.32
CA PHE A 81 4.21 -7.78 5.29
C PHE A 81 3.56 -7.47 6.63
N ALA A 82 3.38 -8.52 7.41
CA ALA A 82 2.79 -8.41 8.74
C ALA A 82 3.81 -7.92 9.77
#